data_f35c47d0abf0d9020f436f1610ebaddb
#
_entry.id   f35c47d0abf0d9020f436f1610ebaddb
#
_cell.length_a   1.000
_cell.length_b   1.000
_cell.length_c   1.000
_cell.angle_alpha   90.00
_cell.angle_beta   90.00
_cell.angle_gamma   90.00
#
_symmetry.space_group_name_H-M   'P 1'
#
loop_
_entity.id
_entity.type
_entity.pdbx_description
1 polymer ?
#
loop_
_entity_poly.entity_id
_entity_poly.type
_entity_poly.pdbx_seq_one_letter_code
_entity_poly.pdbx_strand_id
1 'polypeptide(L)'
;YLLILLMNIHFIAIGGAAMHNLALALHLKGDTVTGSDDVIFDPSKTRLEARGILPKAFGWYPDKITSNLDAVVVGMHAKADNKELLKAQDLGLKIYSYPEFLYEQSKLKTRVVIGGSHGKTTITSMILHVLHYFNRDVDYMVGAQLEGFDVMVKLTDENDFIILEGDEYLSSPIDSRPKFHLYKPNIALLSGIAWDHINVFPTWDIYVEQFKIFIDSIIKGGSITYNIEDAEVKKVVENSENTIRKFPYQTPDYIVENGITILETDEGSMPIEIFGKHNLNNLAGAKWICQQIGIDENDFYEAISTFQGASKRLEKIAETDNAVAYKDFAHSPSKVLATTNALKNQYPDRKLIACLELHTYSSLNPEFLNQYKGALAAADISVVFYSPHAVEIKKLQAISQQQI
;
A
#
# COMPACT_ATOMS: atom_id res chain seq x y z
N TYR A 1 -15.31 25.70 20.60
CA TYR A 1 -15.36 25.74 19.14
C TYR A 1 -13.92 25.87 18.62
N LEU A 2 -13.33 24.79 18.15
CA LEU A 2 -12.10 24.90 17.34
C LEU A 2 -12.53 25.59 16.04
N LEU A 3 -11.94 26.74 15.72
CA LEU A 3 -12.08 27.34 14.40
C LEU A 3 -11.43 26.36 13.41
N ILE A 4 -12.24 25.72 12.57
CA ILE A 4 -11.74 24.94 11.45
C ILE A 4 -11.12 25.97 10.48
N LEU A 5 -9.81 26.06 10.45
CA LEU A 5 -9.08 26.89 9.50
C LEU A 5 -9.03 26.13 8.17
N LEU A 6 -9.93 26.47 7.25
CA LEU A 6 -9.90 25.99 5.86
C LEU A 6 -8.63 26.52 5.17
N MET A 7 -7.95 25.65 4.45
CA MET A 7 -6.68 25.94 3.79
C MET A 7 -6.87 26.13 2.28
N ASN A 8 -6.03 26.98 1.70
CA ASN A 8 -5.86 27.11 0.25
C ASN A 8 -4.64 26.27 -0.17
N ILE A 9 -4.85 25.18 -0.88
CA ILE A 9 -3.83 24.19 -1.18
C ILE A 9 -3.68 24.04 -2.69
N HIS A 10 -2.45 24.08 -3.17
CA HIS A 10 -2.14 23.81 -4.58
C HIS A 10 -1.35 22.50 -4.74
N PHE A 11 -1.79 21.67 -5.70
CA PHE A 11 -1.16 20.40 -6.03
C PHE A 11 -0.36 20.48 -7.32
N ILE A 12 0.95 20.28 -7.25
CA ILE A 12 1.81 20.10 -8.42
C ILE A 12 1.86 18.61 -8.76
N ALA A 13 1.43 18.21 -9.96
CA ALA A 13 1.16 16.85 -10.41
C ALA A 13 -0.08 16.24 -9.72
N ILE A 14 -1.23 16.95 -9.78
CA ILE A 14 -2.49 16.54 -9.14
C ILE A 14 -3.06 15.24 -9.69
N GLY A 15 -2.77 14.86 -10.94
CA GLY A 15 -3.30 13.68 -11.63
C GLY A 15 -2.70 12.34 -11.15
N GLY A 16 -1.63 12.38 -10.37
CA GLY A 16 -1.02 11.16 -9.81
C GLY A 16 -2.01 10.36 -8.95
N ALA A 17 -1.86 9.02 -8.93
CA ALA A 17 -2.81 8.12 -8.24
C ALA A 17 -3.00 8.48 -6.74
N ALA A 18 -1.93 8.74 -6.00
CA ALA A 18 -2.01 9.17 -4.62
C ALA A 18 -2.47 10.64 -4.50
N MET A 19 -1.96 11.51 -5.38
CA MET A 19 -2.18 12.95 -5.34
C MET A 19 -3.65 13.33 -5.52
N HIS A 20 -4.33 12.76 -6.54
CA HIS A 20 -5.74 13.09 -6.77
C HIS A 20 -6.64 12.62 -5.62
N ASN A 21 -6.35 11.47 -4.99
CA ASN A 21 -7.12 11.00 -3.86
C ASN A 21 -6.95 11.90 -2.63
N LEU A 22 -5.73 12.40 -2.37
CA LEU A 22 -5.50 13.40 -1.32
C LEU A 22 -6.21 14.72 -1.63
N ALA A 23 -6.13 15.19 -2.88
CA ALA A 23 -6.82 16.41 -3.33
C ALA A 23 -8.33 16.31 -3.13
N LEU A 24 -8.93 15.15 -3.47
CA LEU A 24 -10.34 14.86 -3.25
C LEU A 24 -10.70 14.85 -1.74
N ALA A 25 -9.88 14.20 -0.91
CA ALA A 25 -10.11 14.13 0.54
C ALA A 25 -10.12 15.53 1.18
N LEU A 26 -9.17 16.38 0.82
CA LEU A 26 -9.09 17.77 1.31
C LEU A 26 -10.25 18.62 0.81
N HIS A 27 -10.63 18.48 -0.46
CA HIS A 27 -11.80 19.15 -1.01
C HIS A 27 -13.09 18.74 -0.28
N LEU A 28 -13.26 17.44 0.01
CA LEU A 28 -14.41 16.92 0.77
C LEU A 28 -14.40 17.41 2.23
N LYS A 29 -13.22 17.63 2.80
CA LYS A 29 -13.02 18.23 4.13
C LYS A 29 -13.43 19.71 4.16
N GLY A 30 -13.50 20.38 2.99
CA GLY A 30 -13.89 21.78 2.83
C GLY A 30 -12.76 22.70 2.42
N ASP A 31 -11.52 22.22 2.28
CA ASP A 31 -10.37 23.02 1.84
C ASP A 31 -10.54 23.49 0.38
N THR A 32 -9.97 24.64 0.06
CA THR A 32 -9.88 25.12 -1.32
C THR A 32 -8.71 24.45 -2.01
N VAL A 33 -9.01 23.54 -2.94
CA VAL A 33 -8.01 22.76 -3.66
C VAL A 33 -7.88 23.22 -5.11
N THR A 34 -6.66 23.49 -5.54
CA THR A 34 -6.29 23.74 -6.93
C THR A 34 -5.14 22.83 -7.33
N GLY A 35 -4.86 22.71 -8.62
CA GLY A 35 -3.71 21.94 -9.06
C GLY A 35 -3.34 22.14 -10.51
N SER A 36 -2.22 21.53 -10.89
CA SER A 36 -1.68 21.46 -12.24
C SER A 36 -1.07 20.11 -12.53
N ASP A 37 -1.11 19.72 -13.79
CA ASP A 37 -0.44 18.52 -14.31
C ASP A 37 -0.24 18.67 -15.81
N ASP A 38 0.78 18.02 -16.37
CA ASP A 38 1.03 18.03 -17.83
C ASP A 38 0.05 17.12 -18.57
N VAL A 39 -0.40 16.02 -17.93
CA VAL A 39 -1.40 15.10 -18.44
C VAL A 39 -2.11 14.39 -17.29
N ILE A 40 -3.42 14.21 -17.40
CA ILE A 40 -4.21 13.48 -16.39
C ILE A 40 -5.00 12.39 -17.11
N PHE A 41 -4.80 11.14 -16.67
CA PHE A 41 -5.49 9.96 -17.17
C PHE A 41 -6.61 9.51 -16.22
N ASP A 42 -7.49 8.67 -16.71
CA ASP A 42 -8.47 8.00 -15.86
C ASP A 42 -7.79 6.94 -14.96
N PRO A 43 -8.32 6.74 -13.74
CA PRO A 43 -9.56 7.30 -13.17
C PRO A 43 -9.41 8.70 -12.54
N SER A 44 -8.20 9.25 -12.45
CA SER A 44 -7.95 10.55 -11.79
C SER A 44 -8.71 11.68 -12.46
N LYS A 45 -8.73 11.70 -13.81
CA LYS A 45 -9.42 12.72 -14.60
C LYS A 45 -10.91 12.78 -14.27
N THR A 46 -11.61 11.67 -14.45
CA THR A 46 -13.06 11.57 -14.20
C THR A 46 -13.40 11.91 -12.74
N ARG A 47 -12.60 11.50 -11.78
CA ARG A 47 -12.84 11.76 -10.35
C ARG A 47 -12.66 13.23 -9.98
N LEU A 48 -11.62 13.89 -10.48
CA LEU A 48 -11.38 15.32 -10.27
C LEU A 48 -12.44 16.17 -10.95
N GLU A 49 -12.87 15.78 -12.16
CA GLU A 49 -13.94 16.43 -12.91
C GLU A 49 -15.29 16.36 -12.17
N ALA A 50 -15.65 15.18 -11.66
CA ALA A 50 -16.89 14.98 -10.90
C ALA A 50 -16.99 15.86 -9.64
N ARG A 51 -15.88 16.35 -9.11
CA ARG A 51 -15.80 17.25 -7.95
C ARG A 51 -15.49 18.71 -8.33
N GLY A 52 -15.37 19.04 -9.62
CA GLY A 52 -15.12 20.41 -10.09
C GLY A 52 -13.70 20.93 -9.81
N ILE A 53 -12.75 20.06 -9.49
CA ILE A 53 -11.36 20.44 -9.20
C ILE A 53 -10.37 19.95 -10.27
N LEU A 54 -10.87 19.45 -11.41
CA LEU A 54 -10.02 19.16 -12.57
C LEU A 54 -9.45 20.47 -13.12
N PRO A 55 -8.10 20.55 -13.36
CA PRO A 55 -7.51 21.72 -14.02
C PRO A 55 -8.16 22.00 -15.39
N LYS A 56 -8.52 23.27 -15.65
CA LYS A 56 -9.16 23.68 -16.92
C LYS A 56 -8.23 23.51 -18.13
N ALA A 57 -6.93 23.55 -17.91
CA ALA A 57 -5.91 23.32 -18.92
C ALA A 57 -4.77 22.52 -18.31
N PHE A 58 -4.16 21.62 -19.10
CA PHE A 58 -3.01 20.84 -18.69
C PHE A 58 -1.71 21.61 -18.96
N GLY A 59 -0.73 21.47 -18.08
CA GLY A 59 0.54 22.19 -18.07
C GLY A 59 0.87 22.77 -16.71
N TRP A 60 1.96 23.53 -16.66
CA TRP A 60 2.52 24.15 -15.46
C TRP A 60 2.37 25.65 -15.54
N TYR A 61 1.65 26.25 -14.59
CA TYR A 61 1.23 27.66 -14.61
C TYR A 61 1.71 28.38 -13.34
N PRO A 62 2.91 29.01 -13.34
CA PRO A 62 3.44 29.74 -12.17
C PRO A 62 2.52 30.82 -11.61
N ASP A 63 1.64 31.35 -12.43
CA ASP A 63 0.68 32.40 -12.01
C ASP A 63 -0.39 31.87 -11.02
N LYS A 64 -0.59 30.54 -10.95
CA LYS A 64 -1.44 29.91 -9.94
C LYS A 64 -0.78 29.91 -8.55
N ILE A 65 0.53 30.07 -8.47
CA ILE A 65 1.29 30.07 -7.24
C ILE A 65 1.36 31.49 -6.70
N THR A 66 0.56 31.73 -5.68
CA THR A 66 0.44 33.08 -5.06
C THR A 66 0.68 32.99 -3.55
N SER A 67 0.96 34.16 -2.94
CA SER A 67 1.17 34.24 -1.48
C SER A 67 -0.06 33.93 -0.63
N ASN A 68 -1.22 33.74 -1.24
CA ASN A 68 -2.45 33.36 -0.56
C ASN A 68 -2.59 31.84 -0.34
N LEU A 69 -1.64 31.03 -0.86
CA LEU A 69 -1.62 29.61 -0.64
C LEU A 69 -1.03 29.31 0.74
N ASP A 70 -1.73 28.48 1.50
CA ASP A 70 -1.27 27.99 2.80
C ASP A 70 -0.28 26.84 2.67
N ALA A 71 -0.42 26.05 1.58
CA ALA A 71 0.46 24.92 1.27
C ALA A 71 0.53 24.60 -0.21
N VAL A 72 1.68 24.06 -0.64
CA VAL A 72 1.90 23.44 -1.94
C VAL A 72 2.29 21.99 -1.73
N VAL A 73 1.59 21.05 -2.37
CA VAL A 73 1.88 19.60 -2.28
C VAL A 73 2.47 19.15 -3.61
N VAL A 74 3.67 18.54 -3.56
CA VAL A 74 4.44 18.14 -4.76
C VAL A 74 4.36 16.63 -4.95
N GLY A 75 3.85 16.21 -6.11
CA GLY A 75 3.80 14.82 -6.53
C GLY A 75 5.09 14.33 -7.16
N MET A 76 5.30 13.02 -7.16
CA MET A 76 6.51 12.36 -7.63
C MET A 76 6.80 12.60 -9.13
N HIS A 77 5.79 12.93 -9.94
CA HIS A 77 5.94 13.20 -11.38
C HIS A 77 6.45 14.62 -11.69
N ALA A 78 6.35 15.54 -10.74
CA ALA A 78 6.96 16.86 -10.90
C ALA A 78 8.49 16.73 -10.81
N LYS A 79 9.19 17.36 -11.75
CA LYS A 79 10.65 17.42 -11.71
C LYS A 79 11.11 18.54 -10.76
N ALA A 80 12.35 18.48 -10.29
CA ALA A 80 12.92 19.49 -9.40
C ALA A 80 12.99 20.90 -10.05
N ASP A 81 13.03 20.97 -11.39
CA ASP A 81 13.02 22.20 -12.18
C ASP A 81 11.61 22.68 -12.59
N ASN A 82 10.55 22.10 -12.02
CA ASN A 82 9.17 22.49 -12.29
C ASN A 82 8.95 23.98 -11.97
N LYS A 83 8.37 24.73 -12.91
CA LYS A 83 8.22 26.21 -12.82
C LYS A 83 7.30 26.62 -11.64
N GLU A 84 6.29 25.85 -11.32
CA GLU A 84 5.42 26.12 -10.17
C GLU A 84 6.15 25.85 -8.85
N LEU A 85 6.93 24.76 -8.79
CA LEU A 85 7.76 24.44 -7.62
C LEU A 85 8.79 25.55 -7.36
N LEU A 86 9.52 25.99 -8.39
CA LEU A 86 10.48 27.10 -8.27
C LEU A 86 9.80 28.38 -7.80
N LYS A 87 8.62 28.70 -8.33
CA LYS A 87 7.85 29.89 -7.92
C LYS A 87 7.39 29.76 -6.44
N ALA A 88 6.98 28.58 -5.99
CA ALA A 88 6.62 28.35 -4.59
C ALA A 88 7.81 28.55 -3.64
N GLN A 89 9.00 28.09 -4.05
CA GLN A 89 10.25 28.31 -3.33
C GLN A 89 10.62 29.81 -3.26
N ASP A 90 10.53 30.53 -4.38
CA ASP A 90 10.80 31.98 -4.45
C ASP A 90 9.87 32.78 -3.53
N LEU A 91 8.62 32.37 -3.38
CA LEU A 91 7.65 33.03 -2.51
C LEU A 91 7.77 32.57 -1.04
N GLY A 92 8.65 31.61 -0.72
CA GLY A 92 8.82 31.09 0.63
C GLY A 92 7.58 30.35 1.16
N LEU A 93 6.77 29.75 0.26
CA LEU A 93 5.57 28.98 0.64
C LEU A 93 5.97 27.68 1.33
N LYS A 94 5.05 27.12 2.15
CA LYS A 94 5.21 25.79 2.72
C LYS A 94 5.02 24.75 1.62
N ILE A 95 6.06 24.01 1.33
CA ILE A 95 6.08 22.96 0.31
C ILE A 95 6.20 21.62 1.02
N TYR A 96 5.32 20.70 0.67
CA TYR A 96 5.26 19.35 1.26
C TYR A 96 5.33 18.30 0.17
N SER A 97 5.99 17.19 0.46
CA SER A 97 5.72 15.94 -0.23
C SER A 97 4.34 15.40 0.19
N TYR A 98 3.79 14.47 -0.59
CA TYR A 98 2.54 13.79 -0.27
C TYR A 98 2.52 13.21 1.17
N PRO A 99 3.53 12.41 1.60
CA PRO A 99 3.50 11.83 2.95
C PRO A 99 3.74 12.87 4.06
N GLU A 100 4.53 13.91 3.81
CA GLU A 100 4.69 15.00 4.78
C GLU A 100 3.36 15.72 5.02
N PHE A 101 2.59 15.96 3.95
CA PHE A 101 1.30 16.61 4.10
C PHE A 101 0.29 15.72 4.83
N LEU A 102 0.28 14.40 4.56
CA LEU A 102 -0.52 13.45 5.34
C LEU A 102 -0.13 13.44 6.83
N TYR A 103 1.16 13.52 7.13
CA TYR A 103 1.61 13.63 8.51
C TYR A 103 1.09 14.92 9.15
N GLU A 104 1.19 16.07 8.48
CA GLU A 104 0.67 17.35 9.00
C GLU A 104 -0.84 17.29 9.30
N GLN A 105 -1.62 16.65 8.40
CA GLN A 105 -3.07 16.45 8.58
C GLN A 105 -3.40 15.46 9.72
N SER A 106 -2.46 14.61 10.10
CA SER A 106 -2.69 13.52 11.07
C SER A 106 -1.84 13.61 12.34
N LYS A 107 -1.05 14.66 12.51
CA LYS A 107 -0.09 14.76 13.65
C LYS A 107 -0.74 14.74 15.03
N LEU A 108 -2.00 15.13 15.14
CA LEU A 108 -2.77 15.07 16.37
C LEU A 108 -3.58 13.78 16.56
N LYS A 109 -3.54 12.89 15.56
CA LYS A 109 -4.25 11.60 15.56
C LYS A 109 -3.31 10.46 15.95
N THR A 110 -3.90 9.35 16.37
CA THR A 110 -3.19 8.08 16.49
C THR A 110 -2.95 7.50 15.10
N ARG A 111 -1.71 7.52 14.64
CA ARG A 111 -1.31 7.02 13.33
C ARG A 111 -0.94 5.54 13.43
N VAL A 112 -1.73 4.73 12.75
CA VAL A 112 -1.50 3.29 12.56
C VAL A 112 -0.89 3.10 11.18
N VAL A 113 0.36 2.64 11.09
CA VAL A 113 1.09 2.52 9.82
C VAL A 113 1.41 1.08 9.51
N ILE A 114 0.91 0.60 8.37
CA ILE A 114 1.10 -0.78 7.90
C ILE A 114 2.24 -0.82 6.90
N GLY A 115 3.43 -1.20 7.36
CA GLY A 115 4.65 -1.32 6.56
C GLY A 115 4.96 -2.75 6.12
N GLY A 116 5.86 -2.86 5.15
CA GLY A 116 6.35 -4.14 4.62
C GLY A 116 6.43 -4.15 3.10
N SER A 117 7.22 -5.04 2.53
CA SER A 117 7.34 -5.20 1.07
C SER A 117 6.10 -5.82 0.44
N HIS A 118 5.30 -6.54 1.22
CA HIS A 118 4.08 -7.24 0.80
C HIS A 118 3.04 -7.22 1.91
N GLY A 119 1.78 -7.57 1.59
CA GLY A 119 0.69 -7.64 2.57
C GLY A 119 0.04 -6.31 2.96
N LYS A 120 0.70 -5.17 2.78
CA LYS A 120 0.23 -3.84 3.22
C LYS A 120 -1.24 -3.57 2.88
N THR A 121 -1.59 -3.60 1.60
CA THR A 121 -2.96 -3.31 1.14
C THR A 121 -3.97 -4.31 1.70
N THR A 122 -3.64 -5.60 1.72
CA THR A 122 -4.52 -6.64 2.25
C THR A 122 -4.77 -6.46 3.74
N ILE A 123 -3.73 -6.21 4.53
CA ILE A 123 -3.84 -5.96 5.98
C ILE A 123 -4.68 -4.70 6.22
N THR A 124 -4.38 -3.60 5.51
CA THR A 124 -5.13 -2.35 5.64
C THR A 124 -6.61 -2.55 5.28
N SER A 125 -6.90 -3.31 4.20
CA SER A 125 -8.28 -3.64 3.80
C SER A 125 -9.02 -4.45 4.87
N MET A 126 -8.36 -5.44 5.46
CA MET A 126 -8.94 -6.25 6.54
C MET A 126 -9.26 -5.39 7.76
N ILE A 127 -8.35 -4.51 8.18
CA ILE A 127 -8.57 -3.58 9.29
C ILE A 127 -9.76 -2.66 9.01
N LEU A 128 -9.79 -2.04 7.84
CA LEU A 128 -10.88 -1.12 7.46
C LEU A 128 -12.21 -1.85 7.33
N HIS A 129 -12.23 -3.10 6.82
CA HIS A 129 -13.43 -3.93 6.77
C HIS A 129 -13.99 -4.20 8.17
N VAL A 130 -13.15 -4.60 9.11
CA VAL A 130 -13.54 -4.86 10.50
C VAL A 130 -14.08 -3.60 11.17
N LEU A 131 -13.41 -2.47 11.01
CA LEU A 131 -13.87 -1.20 11.57
C LEU A 131 -15.20 -0.76 10.96
N HIS A 132 -15.37 -0.90 9.64
CA HIS A 132 -16.61 -0.59 8.94
C HIS A 132 -17.77 -1.50 9.38
N TYR A 133 -17.52 -2.79 9.58
CA TYR A 133 -18.51 -3.76 10.07
C TYR A 133 -19.15 -3.30 11.38
N PHE A 134 -18.35 -2.74 12.30
CA PHE A 134 -18.83 -2.20 13.58
C PHE A 134 -19.17 -0.70 13.53
N ASN A 135 -19.30 -0.10 12.35
CA ASN A 135 -19.57 1.33 12.17
C ASN A 135 -18.59 2.24 12.93
N ARG A 136 -17.35 1.82 13.07
CA ARG A 136 -16.27 2.64 13.63
C ARG A 136 -15.61 3.45 12.52
N ASP A 137 -15.87 4.73 12.53
CA ASP A 137 -15.30 5.64 11.54
C ASP A 137 -13.85 5.99 11.86
N VAL A 138 -12.99 5.97 10.83
CA VAL A 138 -11.58 6.31 10.93
C VAL A 138 -11.12 7.03 9.67
N ASP A 139 -10.08 7.82 9.78
CA ASP A 139 -9.36 8.32 8.62
C ASP A 139 -8.47 7.22 8.04
N TYR A 140 -8.20 7.29 6.76
CA TYR A 140 -7.34 6.30 6.13
C TYR A 140 -6.65 6.81 4.85
N MET A 141 -5.56 6.15 4.51
CA MET A 141 -4.91 6.21 3.20
C MET A 141 -4.50 4.80 2.77
N VAL A 142 -5.00 4.39 1.62
CA VAL A 142 -4.76 3.07 1.02
C VAL A 142 -4.17 3.24 -0.38
N GLY A 143 -3.21 2.40 -0.74
CA GLY A 143 -2.51 2.46 -2.02
C GLY A 143 -3.29 1.91 -3.23
N ALA A 144 -4.43 1.24 -3.01
CA ALA A 144 -5.24 0.66 -4.06
C ALA A 144 -6.73 0.89 -3.82
N GLN A 145 -7.54 0.82 -4.89
CA GLN A 145 -8.99 0.88 -4.78
C GLN A 145 -9.51 -0.30 -3.94
N LEU A 146 -10.32 0.01 -2.94
CA LEU A 146 -11.01 -0.99 -2.13
C LEU A 146 -12.49 -1.03 -2.51
N GLU A 147 -13.08 -2.21 -2.45
CA GLU A 147 -14.53 -2.39 -2.63
C GLU A 147 -15.27 -1.74 -1.46
N GLY A 148 -16.35 -1.04 -1.76
CA GLY A 148 -17.14 -0.29 -0.77
C GLY A 148 -16.53 1.06 -0.35
N PHE A 149 -15.39 1.47 -0.90
CA PHE A 149 -14.75 2.75 -0.61
C PHE A 149 -14.69 3.65 -1.85
N ASP A 150 -15.34 4.80 -1.81
CA ASP A 150 -15.38 5.75 -2.94
C ASP A 150 -14.03 6.42 -3.19
N VAL A 151 -13.27 6.65 -2.15
CA VAL A 151 -11.96 7.33 -2.19
C VAL A 151 -10.90 6.52 -1.46
N MET A 152 -9.65 6.69 -1.87
CA MET A 152 -8.50 6.00 -1.26
C MET A 152 -7.86 6.77 -0.11
N VAL A 153 -8.30 8.01 0.11
CA VAL A 153 -7.88 8.85 1.23
C VAL A 153 -9.13 9.47 1.85
N LYS A 154 -9.27 9.33 3.16
CA LYS A 154 -10.27 10.02 3.97
C LYS A 154 -9.57 10.81 5.07
N LEU A 155 -9.91 12.07 5.18
CA LEU A 155 -9.41 12.98 6.21
C LEU A 155 -10.59 13.77 6.80
N THR A 156 -10.69 13.73 8.11
CA THR A 156 -11.70 14.46 8.89
C THR A 156 -11.04 15.20 10.05
N ASP A 157 -11.76 16.03 10.74
CA ASP A 157 -11.27 16.65 11.98
C ASP A 157 -11.74 15.88 13.22
N GLU A 158 -12.77 15.04 13.06
CA GLU A 158 -13.45 14.34 14.15
C GLU A 158 -12.78 13.02 14.54
N ASN A 159 -12.16 12.32 13.59
CA ASN A 159 -11.59 11.00 13.83
C ASN A 159 -10.26 11.07 14.58
N ASP A 160 -10.15 10.29 15.67
CA ASP A 160 -8.94 10.19 16.48
C ASP A 160 -7.85 9.28 15.88
N PHE A 161 -8.24 8.40 14.95
CA PHE A 161 -7.36 7.41 14.32
C PHE A 161 -7.23 7.66 12.83
N ILE A 162 -6.05 7.36 12.31
CA ILE A 162 -5.79 7.24 10.89
C ILE A 162 -5.01 5.97 10.58
N ILE A 163 -5.49 5.19 9.60
CA ILE A 163 -4.83 3.98 9.10
C ILE A 163 -4.07 4.34 7.82
N LEU A 164 -2.76 4.18 7.82
CA LEU A 164 -1.88 4.56 6.70
C LEU A 164 -1.17 3.33 6.12
N GLU A 165 -1.30 3.12 4.84
CA GLU A 165 -0.46 2.16 4.12
C GLU A 165 0.96 2.72 3.97
N GLY A 166 1.93 2.09 4.63
CA GLY A 166 3.33 2.52 4.71
C GLY A 166 4.14 2.02 3.52
N ASP A 167 4.20 2.83 2.45
CA ASP A 167 4.97 2.51 1.25
C ASP A 167 6.46 2.83 1.46
N GLU A 168 7.32 1.87 1.13
CA GLU A 168 8.78 2.00 1.20
C GLU A 168 9.40 2.76 0.02
N TYR A 169 8.60 3.18 -0.96
CA TYR A 169 9.08 3.96 -2.10
C TYR A 169 9.23 5.45 -1.79
N LEU A 170 10.03 6.16 -2.61
CA LEU A 170 10.39 7.57 -2.41
C LEU A 170 9.18 8.51 -2.31
N SER A 171 9.35 9.60 -1.56
CA SER A 171 8.30 10.57 -1.22
C SER A 171 8.02 11.58 -2.33
N SER A 172 9.06 12.21 -2.87
CA SER A 172 8.94 13.25 -3.91
C SER A 172 10.26 13.45 -4.67
N PRO A 173 10.28 14.21 -5.77
CA PRO A 173 11.51 14.51 -6.51
C PRO A 173 12.51 15.35 -5.72
N ILE A 174 12.08 16.00 -4.65
CA ILE A 174 12.93 16.85 -3.77
C ILE A 174 13.17 16.21 -2.41
N ASP A 175 12.56 15.06 -2.13
CA ASP A 175 12.74 14.28 -0.91
C ASP A 175 12.82 12.80 -1.23
N SER A 176 14.02 12.24 -1.17
CA SER A 176 14.31 10.85 -1.46
C SER A 176 14.05 9.90 -0.29
N ARG A 177 13.54 10.39 0.86
CA ARG A 177 13.17 9.50 1.96
C ARG A 177 11.97 8.66 1.57
N PRO A 178 11.93 7.37 1.93
CA PRO A 178 10.74 6.54 1.82
C PRO A 178 9.53 7.15 2.53
N LYS A 179 8.34 6.97 1.95
CA LYS A 179 7.10 7.58 2.47
C LYS A 179 6.81 7.19 3.91
N PHE A 180 7.01 5.91 4.27
CA PHE A 180 6.70 5.41 5.62
C PHE A 180 7.59 6.00 6.73
N HIS A 181 8.78 6.55 6.41
CA HIS A 181 9.61 7.27 7.39
C HIS A 181 8.97 8.55 7.90
N LEU A 182 8.09 9.15 7.10
CA LEU A 182 7.52 10.46 7.37
C LEU A 182 6.25 10.41 8.23
N TYR A 183 5.63 9.23 8.35
CA TYR A 183 4.36 9.09 9.08
C TYR A 183 4.50 9.04 10.61
N LYS A 184 5.68 8.78 11.16
CA LYS A 184 5.95 8.71 12.60
C LYS A 184 4.88 7.95 13.36
N PRO A 185 4.80 6.61 13.23
CA PRO A 185 3.72 5.81 13.77
C PRO A 185 3.57 5.90 15.28
N ASN A 186 2.32 5.88 15.77
CA ASN A 186 1.99 5.52 17.15
C ASN A 186 1.92 4.00 17.29
N ILE A 187 1.31 3.35 16.28
CA ILE A 187 1.18 1.91 16.17
C ILE A 187 1.71 1.53 14.77
N ALA A 188 2.67 0.65 14.70
CA ALA A 188 3.21 0.15 13.44
C ALA A 188 2.93 -1.35 13.27
N LEU A 189 2.87 -1.79 12.01
CA LEU A 189 2.96 -3.19 11.64
C LEU A 189 4.05 -3.38 10.60
N LEU A 190 4.80 -4.46 10.70
CA LEU A 190 5.79 -4.87 9.69
C LEU A 190 5.52 -6.31 9.24
N SER A 191 5.02 -6.47 8.01
CA SER A 191 4.53 -7.75 7.47
C SER A 191 5.61 -8.60 6.81
N GLY A 192 6.64 -7.99 6.23
CA GLY A 192 7.70 -8.71 5.54
C GLY A 192 8.76 -7.78 4.95
N ILE A 193 9.98 -8.31 4.74
CA ILE A 193 11.08 -7.63 4.05
C ILE A 193 11.53 -8.55 2.92
N ALA A 194 11.15 -8.22 1.68
CA ALA A 194 11.58 -8.90 0.47
C ALA A 194 12.05 -7.86 -0.55
N TRP A 195 13.25 -8.04 -1.09
CA TRP A 195 13.90 -7.04 -1.94
C TRP A 195 13.06 -6.67 -3.14
N ASP A 196 12.75 -5.39 -3.26
CA ASP A 196 12.04 -4.77 -4.38
C ASP A 196 12.64 -3.38 -4.67
N HIS A 197 12.15 -2.70 -5.72
CA HIS A 197 12.56 -1.34 -6.07
C HIS A 197 14.08 -1.17 -6.28
N ILE A 198 14.72 -2.09 -7.02
CA ILE A 198 16.17 -2.10 -7.25
C ILE A 198 16.71 -0.83 -7.93
N ASN A 199 15.85 -0.09 -8.63
CA ASN A 199 16.15 1.22 -9.22
C ASN A 199 16.41 2.31 -8.17
N VAL A 200 15.96 2.11 -6.93
CA VAL A 200 16.09 3.05 -5.81
C VAL A 200 16.98 2.47 -4.73
N PHE A 201 16.87 1.17 -4.46
CA PHE A 201 17.62 0.43 -3.45
C PHE A 201 18.46 -0.65 -4.13
N PRO A 202 19.66 -0.29 -4.64
CA PRO A 202 20.44 -1.17 -5.51
C PRO A 202 21.06 -2.36 -4.76
N THR A 203 21.07 -2.36 -3.43
CA THR A 203 21.58 -3.48 -2.62
C THR A 203 20.58 -3.88 -1.54
N TRP A 204 20.65 -5.15 -1.12
CA TRP A 204 19.84 -5.67 -0.04
C TRP A 204 20.03 -4.88 1.27
N ASP A 205 21.25 -4.55 1.63
CA ASP A 205 21.55 -3.84 2.88
C ASP A 205 20.94 -2.43 2.90
N ILE A 206 21.01 -1.71 1.77
CA ILE A 206 20.34 -0.39 1.63
C ILE A 206 18.84 -0.54 1.79
N TYR A 207 18.23 -1.59 1.23
CA TYR A 207 16.80 -1.83 1.34
C TYR A 207 16.38 -2.15 2.77
N VAL A 208 17.09 -3.07 3.45
CA VAL A 208 16.82 -3.42 4.86
C VAL A 208 16.98 -2.23 5.79
N GLU A 209 17.96 -1.36 5.52
CA GLU A 209 18.17 -0.14 6.32
C GLU A 209 16.94 0.77 6.35
N GLN A 210 16.12 0.80 5.29
CA GLN A 210 14.89 1.60 5.27
C GLN A 210 13.88 1.13 6.33
N PHE A 211 13.82 -0.16 6.59
CA PHE A 211 12.94 -0.73 7.62
C PHE A 211 13.45 -0.47 9.04
N LYS A 212 14.76 -0.43 9.27
CA LYS A 212 15.32 -0.01 10.55
C LYS A 212 14.98 1.47 10.85
N ILE A 213 15.16 2.35 9.87
CA ILE A 213 14.78 3.77 9.99
C ILE A 213 13.27 3.91 10.25
N PHE A 214 12.44 3.09 9.59
CA PHE A 214 11.00 3.06 9.87
C PHE A 214 10.70 2.70 11.32
N ILE A 215 11.34 1.65 11.86
CA ILE A 215 11.17 1.26 13.27
C ILE A 215 11.63 2.39 14.21
N ASP A 216 12.73 3.05 13.90
CA ASP A 216 13.25 4.18 14.69
C ASP A 216 12.36 5.42 14.62
N SER A 217 11.55 5.54 13.55
CA SER A 217 10.57 6.63 13.39
C SER A 217 9.31 6.48 14.24
N ILE A 218 9.07 5.30 14.83
CA ILE A 218 7.95 5.06 15.76
C ILE A 218 8.14 5.94 16.99
N ILE A 219 7.08 6.67 17.36
CA ILE A 219 7.16 7.61 18.46
C ILE A 219 7.43 6.90 19.81
N LYS A 220 8.02 7.63 20.75
CA LYS A 220 8.27 7.12 22.08
C LYS A 220 6.98 6.62 22.73
N GLY A 221 7.01 5.41 23.29
CA GLY A 221 5.83 4.76 23.89
C GLY A 221 4.87 4.12 22.89
N GLY A 222 5.19 4.17 21.60
CA GLY A 222 4.46 3.48 20.55
C GLY A 222 4.65 1.96 20.57
N SER A 223 4.18 1.31 19.52
CA SER A 223 4.26 -0.16 19.39
C SER A 223 4.54 -0.59 17.95
N ILE A 224 5.11 -1.78 17.80
CA ILE A 224 5.23 -2.49 16.53
C ILE A 224 4.69 -3.92 16.65
N THR A 225 3.81 -4.28 15.73
CA THR A 225 3.36 -5.65 15.48
C THR A 225 4.20 -6.20 14.32
N TYR A 226 4.82 -7.37 14.46
CA TYR A 226 5.77 -7.84 13.47
C TYR A 226 5.69 -9.33 13.21
N ASN A 227 5.85 -9.71 11.94
CA ASN A 227 5.80 -11.09 11.48
C ASN A 227 7.09 -11.84 11.85
N ILE A 228 7.01 -12.80 12.78
CA ILE A 228 8.17 -13.59 13.19
C ILE A 228 8.53 -14.72 12.22
N GLU A 229 7.68 -15.05 11.27
CA GLU A 229 7.98 -16.05 10.24
C GLU A 229 8.88 -15.46 9.12
N ASP A 230 8.99 -14.12 9.01
CA ASP A 230 9.99 -13.46 8.19
C ASP A 230 11.25 -13.21 9.02
N ALA A 231 12.32 -13.94 8.70
CA ALA A 231 13.57 -13.91 9.47
C ALA A 231 14.23 -12.53 9.50
N GLU A 232 14.14 -11.73 8.41
CA GLU A 232 14.73 -10.39 8.39
C GLU A 232 13.87 -9.40 9.18
N VAL A 233 12.52 -9.49 9.11
CA VAL A 233 11.63 -8.71 9.98
C VAL A 233 11.94 -8.97 11.45
N LYS A 234 11.98 -10.24 11.83
CA LYS A 234 12.32 -10.65 13.22
C LYS A 234 13.63 -10.04 13.65
N LYS A 235 14.69 -10.20 12.84
CA LYS A 235 16.03 -9.69 13.12
C LYS A 235 16.06 -8.17 13.30
N VAL A 236 15.47 -7.39 12.39
CA VAL A 236 15.54 -5.92 12.46
C VAL A 236 14.72 -5.37 13.63
N VAL A 237 13.56 -5.98 13.94
CA VAL A 237 12.71 -5.54 15.05
C VAL A 237 13.34 -5.91 16.40
N GLU A 238 13.81 -7.16 16.57
CA GLU A 238 14.37 -7.60 17.85
C GLU A 238 15.67 -6.88 18.19
N ASN A 239 16.50 -6.53 17.19
CA ASN A 239 17.74 -5.80 17.37
C ASN A 239 17.57 -4.26 17.45
N SER A 240 16.37 -3.72 17.23
CA SER A 240 16.13 -2.29 17.37
C SER A 240 16.22 -1.84 18.82
N GLU A 241 16.96 -0.76 19.06
CA GLU A 241 17.11 -0.11 20.38
C GLU A 241 15.96 0.86 20.70
N ASN A 242 15.02 1.07 19.77
CA ASN A 242 13.85 1.93 20.04
C ASN A 242 13.01 1.34 21.17
N THR A 243 12.74 2.16 22.20
CA THR A 243 12.00 1.76 23.41
C THR A 243 10.49 1.75 23.17
N ILE A 244 10.04 0.81 22.34
CA ILE A 244 8.65 0.60 21.94
C ILE A 244 8.17 -0.80 22.36
N ARG A 245 6.86 -1.00 22.44
CA ARG A 245 6.29 -2.34 22.67
C ARG A 245 6.38 -3.15 21.39
N LYS A 246 6.83 -4.40 21.48
CA LYS A 246 7.03 -5.31 20.36
C LYS A 246 6.07 -6.49 20.47
N PHE A 247 5.17 -6.66 19.50
CA PHE A 247 4.15 -7.70 19.47
C PHE A 247 4.42 -8.64 18.30
N PRO A 248 5.01 -9.83 18.55
CA PRO A 248 5.22 -10.82 17.52
C PRO A 248 3.90 -11.45 17.08
N TYR A 249 3.76 -11.73 15.78
CA TYR A 249 2.66 -12.55 15.26
C TYR A 249 3.16 -13.56 14.24
N GLN A 250 2.38 -14.59 14.02
CA GLN A 250 2.61 -15.65 13.05
C GLN A 250 1.30 -16.08 12.40
N THR A 251 1.40 -16.92 11.38
CA THR A 251 0.24 -17.53 10.74
C THR A 251 -0.56 -18.34 11.78
N PRO A 252 -1.88 -18.15 11.89
CA PRO A 252 -2.71 -18.95 12.78
C PRO A 252 -2.78 -20.41 12.30
N ASP A 253 -3.14 -21.33 13.19
CA ASP A 253 -3.38 -22.72 12.83
C ASP A 253 -4.62 -22.82 11.92
N TYR A 254 -4.51 -23.62 10.88
CA TYR A 254 -5.58 -23.80 9.90
C TYR A 254 -5.47 -25.15 9.18
N ILE A 255 -6.59 -25.62 8.65
CA ILE A 255 -6.66 -26.75 7.74
C ILE A 255 -7.36 -26.34 6.44
N VAL A 256 -7.15 -27.09 5.37
CA VAL A 256 -7.88 -26.93 4.10
C VAL A 256 -8.64 -28.22 3.81
N GLU A 257 -9.96 -28.14 3.78
CA GLU A 257 -10.84 -29.28 3.49
C GLU A 257 -11.77 -28.93 2.34
N ASN A 258 -11.78 -29.73 1.30
CA ASN A 258 -12.65 -29.57 0.12
C ASN A 258 -12.58 -28.17 -0.52
N GLY A 259 -11.41 -27.52 -0.50
CA GLY A 259 -11.21 -26.17 -1.04
C GLY A 259 -11.72 -25.06 -0.12
N ILE A 260 -12.03 -25.35 1.13
CA ILE A 260 -12.42 -24.38 2.15
C ILE A 260 -11.29 -24.29 3.18
N THR A 261 -10.86 -23.08 3.50
CA THR A 261 -9.93 -22.83 4.61
C THR A 261 -10.71 -22.76 5.92
N ILE A 262 -10.26 -23.50 6.92
CA ILE A 262 -10.85 -23.54 8.25
C ILE A 262 -9.78 -23.06 9.24
N LEU A 263 -10.02 -21.95 9.91
CA LEU A 263 -9.17 -21.45 11.00
C LEU A 263 -9.49 -22.21 12.29
N GLU A 264 -8.46 -22.57 13.02
CA GLU A 264 -8.59 -23.04 14.40
C GLU A 264 -8.45 -21.85 15.34
N THR A 265 -9.51 -21.55 16.07
CA THR A 265 -9.56 -20.45 17.06
C THR A 265 -9.84 -21.00 18.44
N ASP A 266 -9.63 -20.19 19.49
CA ASP A 266 -9.94 -20.60 20.87
C ASP A 266 -11.42 -20.94 21.09
N GLU A 267 -12.32 -20.44 20.22
CA GLU A 267 -13.76 -20.73 20.26
C GLU A 267 -14.20 -21.88 19.34
N GLY A 268 -13.24 -22.46 18.58
CA GLY A 268 -13.49 -23.58 17.66
C GLY A 268 -13.08 -23.29 16.22
N SER A 269 -13.43 -24.22 15.35
CA SER A 269 -13.07 -24.17 13.93
C SER A 269 -14.00 -23.23 13.16
N MET A 270 -13.45 -22.29 12.40
CA MET A 270 -14.18 -21.28 11.65
C MET A 270 -13.85 -21.36 10.15
N PRO A 271 -14.80 -21.69 9.26
CA PRO A 271 -14.59 -21.61 7.83
C PRO A 271 -14.52 -20.16 7.36
N ILE A 272 -13.55 -19.87 6.46
CA ILE A 272 -13.36 -18.54 5.88
C ILE A 272 -13.09 -18.61 4.38
N GLU A 273 -13.39 -17.52 3.67
CA GLU A 273 -13.08 -17.41 2.24
C GLU A 273 -11.63 -17.01 1.97
N ILE A 274 -10.94 -16.45 2.96
CA ILE A 274 -9.52 -16.10 2.88
C ILE A 274 -8.70 -17.38 2.86
N PHE A 275 -7.80 -17.52 1.89
CA PHE A 275 -6.92 -18.67 1.79
C PHE A 275 -5.48 -18.32 1.44
N GLY A 276 -4.61 -19.29 1.63
CA GLY A 276 -3.17 -19.19 1.43
C GLY A 276 -2.45 -18.64 2.65
N LYS A 277 -1.34 -19.30 3.01
CA LYS A 277 -0.56 -19.00 4.21
C LYS A 277 -0.25 -17.51 4.36
N HIS A 278 0.13 -16.83 3.26
CA HIS A 278 0.44 -15.41 3.30
C HIS A 278 -0.75 -14.52 3.65
N ASN A 279 -1.98 -14.88 3.19
CA ASN A 279 -3.18 -14.12 3.54
C ASN A 279 -3.64 -14.41 4.98
N LEU A 280 -3.43 -15.62 5.47
CA LEU A 280 -3.69 -15.96 6.88
C LEU A 280 -2.68 -15.28 7.81
N ASN A 281 -1.43 -15.13 7.39
CA ASN A 281 -0.45 -14.31 8.08
C ASN A 281 -0.87 -12.83 8.10
N ASN A 282 -1.36 -12.28 6.97
CA ASN A 282 -1.92 -10.94 6.90
C ASN A 282 -3.12 -10.75 7.85
N LEU A 283 -4.01 -11.75 7.93
CA LEU A 283 -5.14 -11.77 8.84
C LEU A 283 -4.70 -11.69 10.30
N ALA A 284 -3.69 -12.47 10.69
CA ALA A 284 -3.14 -12.40 12.05
C ALA A 284 -2.57 -11.02 12.37
N GLY A 285 -1.84 -10.40 11.44
CA GLY A 285 -1.36 -9.04 11.59
C GLY A 285 -2.51 -8.02 11.75
N ALA A 286 -3.55 -8.13 10.92
CA ALA A 286 -4.74 -7.29 11.01
C ALA A 286 -5.46 -7.45 12.35
N LYS A 287 -5.59 -8.70 12.86
CA LYS A 287 -6.18 -9.00 14.18
C LYS A 287 -5.45 -8.24 15.30
N TRP A 288 -4.11 -8.34 15.34
CA TRP A 288 -3.32 -7.64 16.34
C TRP A 288 -3.47 -6.11 16.30
N ILE A 289 -3.57 -5.51 15.12
CA ILE A 289 -3.83 -4.08 14.99
C ILE A 289 -5.24 -3.74 15.47
N CYS A 290 -6.26 -4.51 15.08
CA CYS A 290 -7.64 -4.30 15.51
C CYS A 290 -7.76 -4.37 17.03
N GLN A 291 -7.10 -5.32 17.69
CA GLN A 291 -7.06 -5.41 19.15
C GLN A 291 -6.42 -4.17 19.80
N GLN A 292 -5.34 -3.63 19.24
CA GLN A 292 -4.70 -2.41 19.76
C GLN A 292 -5.56 -1.15 19.61
N ILE A 293 -6.52 -1.14 18.71
CA ILE A 293 -7.48 -0.04 18.52
C ILE A 293 -8.86 -0.33 19.09
N GLY A 294 -8.97 -1.40 19.93
CA GLY A 294 -10.13 -1.67 20.77
C GLY A 294 -11.24 -2.50 20.12
N ILE A 295 -10.90 -3.38 19.17
CA ILE A 295 -11.74 -4.49 18.70
C ILE A 295 -11.27 -5.75 19.41
N ASP A 296 -12.13 -6.46 20.08
CA ASP A 296 -11.74 -7.72 20.71
C ASP A 296 -11.61 -8.88 19.68
N GLU A 297 -11.12 -10.01 20.13
CA GLU A 297 -10.80 -11.11 19.22
C GLU A 297 -12.06 -11.72 18.59
N ASN A 298 -13.14 -11.86 19.35
CA ASN A 298 -14.38 -12.44 18.87
C ASN A 298 -15.05 -11.53 17.83
N ASP A 299 -15.11 -10.24 18.14
CA ASP A 299 -15.58 -9.21 17.22
C ASP A 299 -14.76 -9.21 15.92
N PHE A 300 -13.43 -9.36 16.04
CA PHE A 300 -12.58 -9.46 14.86
C PHE A 300 -12.94 -10.66 13.98
N TYR A 301 -13.10 -11.86 14.59
CA TYR A 301 -13.43 -13.05 13.84
C TYR A 301 -14.85 -13.00 13.25
N GLU A 302 -15.82 -12.43 13.97
CA GLU A 302 -17.16 -12.20 13.43
C GLU A 302 -17.11 -11.34 12.15
N ALA A 303 -16.44 -10.19 12.21
CA ALA A 303 -16.35 -9.30 11.08
C ALA A 303 -15.54 -9.88 9.91
N ILE A 304 -14.37 -10.47 10.19
CA ILE A 304 -13.47 -10.98 9.14
C ILE A 304 -14.04 -12.20 8.40
N SER A 305 -14.98 -12.92 8.99
CA SER A 305 -15.69 -14.03 8.32
C SER A 305 -16.46 -13.58 7.08
N THR A 306 -16.83 -12.30 7.02
CA THR A 306 -17.55 -11.69 5.89
C THR A 306 -16.62 -11.02 4.85
N PHE A 307 -15.30 -11.05 5.07
CA PHE A 307 -14.33 -10.43 4.18
C PHE A 307 -14.07 -11.28 2.94
N GLN A 308 -14.38 -10.76 1.77
CA GLN A 308 -14.25 -11.47 0.48
C GLN A 308 -12.92 -11.25 -0.24
N GLY A 309 -11.98 -10.55 0.40
CA GLY A 309 -10.68 -10.24 -0.18
C GLY A 309 -10.51 -8.76 -0.57
N ALA A 310 -9.27 -8.39 -0.90
CA ALA A 310 -8.97 -7.07 -1.45
C ALA A 310 -8.90 -7.15 -2.98
N SER A 311 -9.40 -6.13 -3.68
CA SER A 311 -9.36 -6.07 -5.15
C SER A 311 -7.96 -6.37 -5.70
N LYS A 312 -7.87 -7.22 -6.72
CA LYS A 312 -6.62 -7.69 -7.33
C LYS A 312 -5.65 -8.37 -6.34
N ARG A 313 -6.18 -9.02 -5.29
CA ARG A 313 -5.40 -9.81 -4.33
C ARG A 313 -6.04 -11.18 -4.17
N LEU A 314 -5.63 -12.15 -4.98
CA LEU A 314 -6.29 -13.45 -5.15
C LEU A 314 -7.81 -13.30 -5.36
N GLU A 315 -8.20 -12.29 -6.13
CA GLU A 315 -9.59 -12.00 -6.46
C GLU A 315 -10.15 -13.10 -7.39
N LYS A 316 -11.21 -13.78 -6.96
CA LYS A 316 -11.91 -14.75 -7.80
C LYS A 316 -12.71 -14.01 -8.88
N ILE A 317 -12.31 -14.15 -10.14
CA ILE A 317 -12.92 -13.45 -11.27
C ILE A 317 -13.91 -14.29 -12.07
N ALA A 318 -13.80 -15.61 -12.01
CA ALA A 318 -14.74 -16.51 -12.66
C ALA A 318 -14.68 -17.91 -12.02
N GLU A 319 -15.81 -18.59 -12.04
CA GLU A 319 -15.92 -19.99 -11.59
C GLU A 319 -16.92 -20.74 -12.45
N THR A 320 -16.58 -21.99 -12.77
CA THR A 320 -17.45 -22.98 -13.42
C THR A 320 -17.29 -24.32 -12.70
N ASP A 321 -18.08 -25.31 -13.07
CA ASP A 321 -17.98 -26.66 -12.46
C ASP A 321 -16.57 -27.26 -12.55
N ASN A 322 -15.81 -26.92 -13.61
CA ASN A 322 -14.51 -27.53 -13.89
C ASN A 322 -13.31 -26.58 -13.73
N ALA A 323 -13.52 -25.29 -13.61
CA ALA A 323 -12.45 -24.30 -13.56
C ALA A 323 -12.79 -23.12 -12.68
N VAL A 324 -11.78 -22.58 -12.01
CA VAL A 324 -11.85 -21.33 -11.27
C VAL A 324 -10.70 -20.43 -11.69
N ALA A 325 -10.95 -19.15 -11.89
CA ALA A 325 -9.94 -18.17 -12.29
C ALA A 325 -9.78 -17.10 -11.21
N TYR A 326 -8.53 -16.84 -10.87
CA TYR A 326 -8.15 -15.80 -9.92
C TYR A 326 -7.28 -14.76 -10.59
N LYS A 327 -7.41 -13.52 -10.14
CA LYS A 327 -6.56 -12.40 -10.51
C LYS A 327 -5.78 -11.92 -9.30
N ASP A 328 -4.48 -11.74 -9.49
CA ASP A 328 -3.60 -11.23 -8.43
C ASP A 328 -2.69 -10.12 -8.97
N PHE A 329 -2.22 -9.26 -8.10
CA PHE A 329 -1.24 -8.22 -8.42
C PHE A 329 0.20 -8.64 -8.10
N ALA A 330 0.43 -9.92 -7.87
CA ALA A 330 1.77 -10.46 -7.62
C ALA A 330 2.68 -10.21 -8.81
N HIS A 331 3.73 -9.44 -8.61
CA HIS A 331 4.68 -9.02 -9.63
C HIS A 331 6.14 -9.16 -9.19
N SER A 332 6.42 -9.36 -7.90
CA SER A 332 7.76 -9.66 -7.39
C SER A 332 7.91 -11.16 -7.11
N PRO A 333 9.13 -11.70 -7.09
CA PRO A 333 9.40 -13.14 -6.95
C PRO A 333 8.67 -13.78 -5.76
N SER A 334 8.79 -13.18 -4.57
CA SER A 334 8.17 -13.69 -3.34
C SER A 334 6.65 -13.69 -3.39
N LYS A 335 6.03 -12.65 -4.01
CA LYS A 335 4.58 -12.55 -4.16
C LYS A 335 4.06 -13.62 -5.14
N VAL A 336 4.75 -13.81 -6.28
CA VAL A 336 4.40 -14.84 -7.28
C VAL A 336 4.46 -16.23 -6.66
N LEU A 337 5.54 -16.53 -5.93
CA LEU A 337 5.70 -17.80 -5.23
C LEU A 337 4.58 -18.03 -4.20
N ALA A 338 4.25 -17.01 -3.40
CA ALA A 338 3.19 -17.10 -2.39
C ALA A 338 1.82 -17.37 -3.02
N THR A 339 1.47 -16.65 -4.10
CA THR A 339 0.19 -16.81 -4.82
C THR A 339 0.06 -18.19 -5.47
N THR A 340 1.09 -18.66 -6.17
CA THR A 340 1.04 -19.99 -6.83
C THR A 340 0.94 -21.13 -5.82
N ASN A 341 1.70 -21.05 -4.72
CA ASN A 341 1.62 -22.03 -3.64
C ASN A 341 0.23 -22.00 -2.95
N ALA A 342 -0.33 -20.82 -2.72
CA ALA A 342 -1.65 -20.68 -2.12
C ALA A 342 -2.73 -21.38 -2.94
N LEU A 343 -2.74 -21.14 -4.27
CA LEU A 343 -3.70 -21.78 -5.18
C LEU A 343 -3.51 -23.30 -5.26
N LYS A 344 -2.26 -23.76 -5.35
CA LYS A 344 -1.99 -25.21 -5.39
C LYS A 344 -2.37 -25.92 -4.09
N ASN A 345 -2.13 -25.29 -2.94
CA ASN A 345 -2.53 -25.84 -1.64
C ASN A 345 -4.06 -25.83 -1.47
N GLN A 346 -4.75 -24.79 -1.97
CA GLN A 346 -6.21 -24.70 -1.89
C GLN A 346 -6.90 -25.73 -2.79
N TYR A 347 -6.29 -26.06 -3.93
CA TYR A 347 -6.83 -26.98 -4.94
C TYR A 347 -5.78 -28.01 -5.36
N PRO A 348 -5.36 -28.94 -4.45
CA PRO A 348 -4.22 -29.84 -4.69
C PRO A 348 -4.43 -30.76 -5.91
N ASP A 349 -5.67 -31.20 -6.14
CA ASP A 349 -6.04 -32.11 -7.20
C ASP A 349 -6.32 -31.44 -8.55
N ARG A 350 -6.39 -30.08 -8.57
CA ARG A 350 -6.63 -29.34 -9.81
C ARG A 350 -5.32 -28.99 -10.51
N LYS A 351 -5.37 -28.93 -11.83
CA LYS A 351 -4.27 -28.44 -12.64
C LYS A 351 -4.18 -26.92 -12.53
N LEU A 352 -3.04 -26.42 -12.06
CA LEU A 352 -2.78 -24.99 -11.93
C LEU A 352 -2.09 -24.45 -13.19
N ILE A 353 -2.72 -23.49 -13.86
CA ILE A 353 -2.14 -22.72 -14.95
C ILE A 353 -1.85 -21.32 -14.42
N ALA A 354 -0.59 -20.91 -14.37
CA ALA A 354 -0.18 -19.59 -13.92
C ALA A 354 0.28 -18.73 -15.11
N CYS A 355 -0.31 -17.54 -15.25
CA CYS A 355 0.07 -16.52 -16.24
C CYS A 355 0.68 -15.33 -15.53
N LEU A 356 1.96 -15.07 -15.72
CA LEU A 356 2.71 -13.97 -15.12
C LEU A 356 3.05 -12.91 -16.17
N GLU A 357 2.70 -11.64 -15.90
CA GLU A 357 3.18 -10.50 -16.68
C GLU A 357 4.36 -9.84 -15.99
N LEU A 358 5.49 -9.73 -16.68
CA LEU A 358 6.64 -8.94 -16.27
C LEU A 358 6.44 -7.50 -16.77
N HIS A 359 6.17 -6.55 -15.88
CA HIS A 359 5.84 -5.16 -16.25
C HIS A 359 6.52 -4.10 -15.39
N THR A 360 7.08 -4.47 -14.22
CA THR A 360 7.79 -3.53 -13.34
C THR A 360 9.22 -3.28 -13.83
N TYR A 361 9.89 -2.25 -13.30
CA TYR A 361 11.30 -2.02 -13.59
C TYR A 361 12.15 -3.21 -13.19
N SER A 362 11.97 -3.72 -11.97
CA SER A 362 12.70 -4.89 -11.46
C SER A 362 12.46 -6.14 -12.30
N SER A 363 11.18 -6.46 -12.60
CA SER A 363 10.83 -7.67 -13.36
C SER A 363 11.27 -7.66 -14.82
N LEU A 364 11.53 -6.48 -15.39
CA LEU A 364 12.05 -6.30 -16.75
C LEU A 364 13.58 -6.10 -16.78
N ASN A 365 14.27 -6.12 -15.64
CA ASN A 365 15.72 -6.03 -15.59
C ASN A 365 16.35 -7.44 -15.66
N PRO A 366 17.20 -7.74 -16.68
CA PRO A 366 17.84 -9.04 -16.83
C PRO A 366 18.62 -9.51 -15.60
N GLU A 367 19.28 -8.61 -14.88
CA GLU A 367 20.04 -8.93 -13.66
C GLU A 367 19.15 -9.41 -12.52
N PHE A 368 17.90 -8.97 -12.49
CA PHE A 368 16.93 -9.32 -11.44
C PHE A 368 16.13 -10.58 -11.77
N LEU A 369 16.06 -11.01 -13.03
CA LEU A 369 15.26 -12.17 -13.46
C LEU A 369 15.61 -13.47 -12.71
N ASN A 370 16.86 -13.64 -12.31
CA ASN A 370 17.28 -14.81 -11.55
C ASN A 370 16.56 -14.95 -10.20
N GLN A 371 16.01 -13.87 -9.65
CA GLN A 371 15.22 -13.88 -8.41
C GLN A 371 13.88 -14.61 -8.60
N TYR A 372 13.39 -14.73 -9.86
CA TYR A 372 12.14 -15.46 -10.17
C TYR A 372 12.32 -16.97 -10.26
N LYS A 373 13.57 -17.47 -10.17
CA LYS A 373 13.83 -18.92 -10.26
C LYS A 373 13.01 -19.67 -9.20
N GLY A 374 12.13 -20.56 -9.66
CA GLY A 374 11.25 -21.35 -8.80
C GLY A 374 9.96 -20.65 -8.38
N ALA A 375 9.73 -19.37 -8.71
CA ALA A 375 8.53 -18.64 -8.30
C ALA A 375 7.23 -19.23 -8.85
N LEU A 376 7.29 -19.94 -9.97
CA LEU A 376 6.15 -20.64 -10.61
C LEU A 376 6.20 -22.16 -10.42
N ALA A 377 7.08 -22.70 -9.58
CA ALA A 377 7.30 -24.16 -9.46
C ALA A 377 6.04 -24.94 -9.02
N ALA A 378 5.10 -24.31 -8.32
CA ALA A 378 3.84 -24.95 -7.92
C ALA A 378 2.83 -25.07 -9.09
N ALA A 379 3.02 -24.36 -10.20
CA ALA A 379 2.13 -24.41 -11.35
C ALA A 379 2.46 -25.62 -12.25
N ASP A 380 1.41 -26.31 -12.72
CA ASP A 380 1.54 -27.40 -13.68
C ASP A 380 1.84 -26.87 -15.10
N ILE A 381 1.39 -25.63 -15.41
CA ILE A 381 1.73 -24.89 -16.61
C ILE A 381 2.05 -23.46 -16.22
N SER A 382 3.22 -22.98 -16.66
CA SER A 382 3.67 -21.60 -16.45
C SER A 382 3.72 -20.86 -17.80
N VAL A 383 3.08 -19.69 -17.85
CA VAL A 383 3.12 -18.78 -18.99
C VAL A 383 3.67 -17.46 -18.52
N VAL A 384 4.75 -16.98 -19.12
CA VAL A 384 5.35 -15.68 -18.82
C VAL A 384 5.19 -14.77 -20.03
N PHE A 385 4.64 -13.60 -19.81
CA PHE A 385 4.44 -12.56 -20.80
C PHE A 385 5.20 -11.30 -20.42
N TYR A 386 5.76 -10.62 -21.41
CA TYR A 386 6.28 -9.26 -21.25
C TYR A 386 6.09 -8.47 -22.54
N SER A 387 6.00 -7.14 -22.43
CA SER A 387 5.90 -6.25 -23.59
C SER A 387 7.29 -5.69 -23.94
N PRO A 388 7.82 -5.94 -25.15
CA PRO A 388 9.05 -5.30 -25.62
C PRO A 388 8.97 -3.76 -25.56
N HIS A 389 7.81 -3.18 -25.85
CA HIS A 389 7.58 -1.75 -25.77
C HIS A 389 7.73 -1.22 -24.33
N ALA A 390 7.32 -2.00 -23.31
CA ALA A 390 7.53 -1.62 -21.90
C ALA A 390 9.02 -1.60 -21.54
N VAL A 391 9.83 -2.48 -22.12
CA VAL A 391 11.30 -2.51 -21.95
C VAL A 391 11.92 -1.24 -22.56
N GLU A 392 11.50 -0.85 -23.76
CA GLU A 392 11.96 0.36 -24.45
C GLU A 392 11.63 1.64 -23.68
N ILE A 393 10.38 1.80 -23.21
CA ILE A 393 9.95 2.96 -22.42
C ILE A 393 10.79 3.11 -21.14
N LYS A 394 11.12 2.00 -20.49
CA LYS A 394 11.93 1.96 -19.27
C LYS A 394 13.44 2.06 -19.55
N LYS A 395 13.86 2.12 -20.83
CA LYS A 395 15.26 2.17 -21.26
C LYS A 395 16.11 1.03 -20.69
N LEU A 396 15.53 -0.16 -20.60
CA LEU A 396 16.19 -1.37 -20.13
C LEU A 396 16.78 -2.15 -21.30
N GLN A 397 17.71 -3.07 -21.00
CA GLN A 397 18.24 -4.01 -21.98
C GLN A 397 17.15 -4.96 -22.45
N ALA A 398 17.17 -5.33 -23.73
CA ALA A 398 16.25 -6.32 -24.26
C ALA A 398 16.41 -7.67 -23.55
N ILE A 399 15.28 -8.28 -23.21
CA ILE A 399 15.23 -9.61 -22.60
C ILE A 399 15.03 -10.63 -23.70
N SER A 400 15.82 -11.69 -23.72
CA SER A 400 15.63 -12.81 -24.62
C SER A 400 14.69 -13.86 -24.01
N GLN A 401 14.03 -14.63 -24.85
CA GLN A 401 13.18 -15.74 -24.42
C GLN A 401 13.94 -16.80 -23.59
N GLN A 402 15.26 -16.92 -23.81
CA GLN A 402 16.13 -17.86 -23.06
C GLN A 402 16.47 -17.40 -21.64
N GLN A 403 16.27 -16.12 -21.34
CA GLN A 403 16.52 -15.55 -20.01
C GLN A 403 15.31 -15.63 -19.10
N ILE A 404 14.14 -15.93 -19.66
CA ILE A 404 12.86 -16.12 -18.96
C ILE A 404 12.62 -17.61 -18.71
#